data_ac08a6c456bb6048208bf0fb244dec57
#
_entry.id   ac08a6c456bb6048208bf0fb244dec57
#
_cell.length_a   1.000
_cell.length_b   1.000
_cell.length_c   1.000
_cell.angle_alpha   90.00
_cell.angle_beta   90.00
_cell.angle_gamma   90.00
#
_symmetry.space_group_name_H-M   'P 1'
#
loop_
_entity.id
_entity.type
_entity.pdbx_description
1 polymer ?
#
loop_
_entity_poly.entity_id
_entity_poly.type
_entity_poly.pdbx_seq_one_letter_code
_entity_poly.pdbx_strand_id
1 'polypeptide(L)'
;LNRVTLQKVVLSDGTVLPKGANIAISTGPLEDDNIYPNAATYDGYRFLKKRQAPGNEHRHQFVTTTKEHFVFGHGVHACPGRFFAANETKILLLHLLLKYDWKLQSGGRPKNFSNGTESITDPTVELLFRSREPEIDLSVLGE
;
A
#
# COMPACT_ATOMS: atom_id res chain seq x y z
N LEU A 1 3.96 7.12 -8.63
CA LEU A 1 3.10 7.33 -9.82
C LEU A 1 3.84 8.20 -10.83
N ASN A 2 4.18 7.65 -12.01
CA ASN A 2 4.95 8.35 -13.04
C ASN A 2 4.04 8.70 -14.24
N ARG A 3 4.25 9.86 -14.85
CA ARG A 3 3.51 10.35 -16.03
C ARG A 3 4.44 11.15 -16.92
N VAL A 4 4.06 11.25 -18.19
CA VAL A 4 4.69 12.15 -19.18
C VAL A 4 3.64 13.13 -19.67
N THR A 5 3.99 14.41 -19.72
CA THR A 5 3.09 15.44 -20.23
C THR A 5 2.97 15.33 -21.76
N LEU A 6 1.75 15.20 -22.26
CA LEU A 6 1.47 15.18 -23.72
C LEU A 6 1.41 16.59 -24.33
N GLN A 7 1.22 17.60 -23.50
CA GLN A 7 1.17 19.03 -23.86
C GLN A 7 1.69 19.87 -22.68
N LYS A 8 1.87 21.16 -22.91
CA LYS A 8 2.15 22.13 -21.82
C LYS A 8 1.01 22.09 -20.80
N VAL A 9 1.35 21.95 -19.51
CA VAL A 9 0.40 21.98 -18.39
C VAL A 9 0.81 23.08 -17.44
N VAL A 10 -0.15 23.86 -16.95
CA VAL A 10 0.06 24.84 -15.88
C VAL A 10 -0.68 24.35 -14.65
N LEU A 11 0.05 24.18 -13.54
CA LEU A 11 -0.52 23.78 -12.26
C LEU A 11 -1.20 24.96 -11.57
N SER A 12 -1.99 24.68 -10.54
CA SER A 12 -2.75 25.69 -9.79
C SER A 12 -1.86 26.71 -9.05
N ASP A 13 -0.61 26.35 -8.76
CA ASP A 13 0.39 27.22 -8.15
C ASP A 13 1.18 28.07 -9.18
N GLY A 14 0.84 27.96 -10.48
CA GLY A 14 1.52 28.63 -11.58
C GLY A 14 2.72 27.88 -12.15
N THR A 15 3.11 26.72 -11.60
CA THR A 15 4.20 25.92 -12.13
C THR A 15 3.88 25.44 -13.55
N VAL A 16 4.82 25.67 -14.46
CA VAL A 16 4.68 25.30 -15.88
C VAL A 16 5.44 24.00 -16.15
N LEU A 17 4.71 22.98 -16.61
CA LEU A 17 5.28 21.74 -17.06
C LEU A 17 5.30 21.71 -18.59
N PRO A 18 6.48 21.65 -19.25
CA PRO A 18 6.55 21.60 -20.71
C PRO A 18 6.04 20.25 -21.23
N LYS A 19 5.70 20.19 -22.53
CA LYS A 19 5.43 18.93 -23.20
C LYS A 19 6.65 18.00 -23.12
N GLY A 20 6.41 16.71 -22.82
CA GLY A 20 7.45 15.69 -22.71
C GLY A 20 8.13 15.64 -21.34
N ALA A 21 7.70 16.46 -20.37
CA ALA A 21 8.25 16.39 -19.00
C ALA A 21 7.84 15.08 -18.32
N ASN A 22 8.81 14.38 -17.72
CA ASN A 22 8.56 13.27 -16.82
C ASN A 22 8.16 13.80 -15.44
N ILE A 23 7.05 13.31 -14.92
CA ILE A 23 6.50 13.71 -13.63
C ILE A 23 6.44 12.48 -12.73
N ALA A 24 7.04 12.59 -11.54
CA ALA A 24 6.87 11.62 -10.46
C ALA A 24 6.01 12.25 -9.35
N ILE A 25 5.00 11.53 -8.90
CA ILE A 25 4.16 11.95 -7.77
C ILE A 25 4.62 11.20 -6.54
N SER A 26 4.97 11.96 -5.51
CA SER A 26 5.45 11.43 -4.24
C SER A 26 4.38 10.63 -3.51
N THR A 27 4.79 9.60 -2.78
CA THR A 27 3.98 8.86 -1.82
C THR A 27 3.89 9.54 -0.45
N GLY A 28 4.47 10.75 -0.31
CA GLY A 28 4.47 11.55 0.92
C GLY A 28 3.12 11.62 1.65
N PRO A 29 1.97 11.72 0.97
CA PRO A 29 0.67 11.67 1.63
C PRO A 29 0.43 10.44 2.52
N LEU A 30 1.11 9.31 2.27
CA LEU A 30 1.01 8.11 3.11
C LEU A 30 1.75 8.25 4.44
N GLU A 31 2.65 9.20 4.55
CA GLU A 31 3.48 9.50 5.72
C GLU A 31 3.08 10.83 6.40
N ASP A 32 2.02 11.49 5.93
CA ASP A 32 1.53 12.76 6.45
C ASP A 32 0.54 12.54 7.59
N ASP A 33 0.89 13.00 8.80
CA ASP A 33 0.08 12.89 10.00
C ASP A 33 -1.24 13.68 9.91
N ASN A 34 -1.33 14.71 9.07
CA ASN A 34 -2.58 15.43 8.83
C ASN A 34 -3.59 14.60 8.03
N ILE A 35 -3.11 13.68 7.19
CA ILE A 35 -3.92 12.77 6.38
C ILE A 35 -4.16 11.45 7.12
N TYR A 36 -3.11 10.92 7.72
CA TYR A 36 -3.09 9.66 8.46
C TYR A 36 -2.48 9.86 9.85
N PRO A 37 -3.27 10.19 10.88
CA PRO A 37 -2.75 10.39 12.23
C PRO A 37 -1.83 9.25 12.68
N ASN A 38 -0.65 9.58 13.20
CA ASN A 38 0.43 8.66 13.51
C ASN A 38 0.84 7.79 12.30
N ALA A 39 1.06 8.42 11.15
CA ALA A 39 1.33 7.74 9.87
C ALA A 39 2.52 6.77 9.95
N ALA A 40 3.57 7.12 10.69
CA ALA A 40 4.75 6.29 10.89
C ALA A 40 4.49 5.03 11.73
N THR A 41 3.37 4.97 12.46
CA THR A 41 3.00 3.83 13.31
C THR A 41 2.09 2.87 12.56
N TYR A 42 2.39 1.58 12.63
CA TYR A 42 1.50 0.56 12.08
C TYR A 42 0.21 0.48 12.92
N ASP A 43 -0.94 0.71 12.27
CA ASP A 43 -2.27 0.50 12.82
C ASP A 43 -3.09 -0.35 11.83
N GLY A 44 -3.21 -1.64 12.11
CA GLY A 44 -3.98 -2.59 11.28
C GLY A 44 -5.47 -2.24 11.17
N TYR A 45 -6.01 -1.44 12.08
CA TYR A 45 -7.41 -1.01 12.10
C TYR A 45 -7.63 0.38 11.50
N ARG A 46 -6.60 1.06 11.04
CA ARG A 46 -6.67 2.44 10.52
C ARG A 46 -7.77 2.63 9.49
N PHE A 47 -7.78 1.81 8.48
CA PHE A 47 -8.77 1.89 7.40
C PHE A 47 -10.14 1.31 7.79
N LEU A 48 -10.19 0.35 8.70
CA LEU A 48 -11.44 -0.13 9.27
C LEU A 48 -12.16 0.98 10.04
N LYS A 49 -11.46 1.68 10.93
CA LYS A 49 -11.99 2.84 11.68
C LYS A 49 -12.51 3.92 10.72
N LYS A 50 -11.78 4.23 9.64
CA LYS A 50 -12.23 5.20 8.61
C LYS A 50 -13.53 4.75 7.93
N ARG A 51 -13.71 3.45 7.67
CA ARG A 51 -14.94 2.90 7.05
C ARG A 51 -16.14 2.88 7.98
N GLN A 52 -15.92 2.80 9.28
CA GLN A 52 -16.99 2.80 10.28
C GLN A 52 -17.62 4.20 10.47
N ALA A 53 -17.00 5.26 9.95
CA ALA A 53 -17.61 6.59 9.96
C ALA A 53 -18.79 6.64 8.98
N PRO A 54 -19.91 7.28 9.36
CA PRO A 54 -21.11 7.37 8.51
C PRO A 54 -20.80 7.92 7.11
N GLY A 55 -21.28 7.25 6.08
CA GLY A 55 -21.05 7.60 4.66
C GLY A 55 -19.72 7.11 4.08
N ASN A 56 -18.94 6.34 4.84
CA ASN A 56 -17.65 5.79 4.39
C ASN A 56 -17.68 4.26 4.25
N GLU A 57 -18.83 3.61 4.37
CA GLU A 57 -18.97 2.14 4.39
C GLU A 57 -18.35 1.47 3.15
N HIS A 58 -18.41 2.14 2.00
CA HIS A 58 -17.86 1.68 0.72
C HIS A 58 -16.56 2.36 0.30
N ARG A 59 -15.93 3.09 1.23
CA ARG A 59 -14.66 3.80 1.00
C ARG A 59 -13.50 3.15 1.75
N HIS A 60 -12.27 3.61 1.48
CA HIS A 60 -11.06 3.18 2.18
C HIS A 60 -10.80 1.67 2.15
N GLN A 61 -11.29 0.96 1.14
CA GLN A 61 -10.93 -0.43 0.90
C GLN A 61 -9.49 -0.50 0.35
N PHE A 62 -8.81 -1.63 0.52
CA PHE A 62 -7.44 -1.81 0.04
C PHE A 62 -7.27 -1.49 -1.45
N VAL A 63 -8.27 -1.79 -2.27
CA VAL A 63 -8.27 -1.51 -3.72
C VAL A 63 -8.75 -0.11 -4.11
N THR A 64 -9.26 0.69 -3.15
CA THR A 64 -9.77 2.03 -3.42
C THR A 64 -8.61 2.98 -3.65
N THR A 65 -8.63 3.68 -4.79
CA THR A 65 -7.62 4.68 -5.12
C THR A 65 -8.18 6.08 -4.90
N THR A 66 -7.45 6.90 -4.15
CA THR A 66 -7.77 8.32 -3.89
C THR A 66 -6.55 9.19 -4.15
N LYS A 67 -6.68 10.50 -3.99
CA LYS A 67 -5.54 11.42 -4.08
C LYS A 67 -4.51 11.19 -2.97
N GLU A 68 -4.97 10.70 -1.82
CA GLU A 68 -4.14 10.41 -0.65
C GLU A 68 -3.64 8.96 -0.63
N HIS A 69 -4.34 8.05 -1.33
CA HIS A 69 -4.02 6.62 -1.35
C HIS A 69 -4.05 6.10 -2.79
N PHE A 70 -2.91 6.10 -3.45
CA PHE A 70 -2.74 5.70 -4.85
C PHE A 70 -1.70 4.60 -5.05
N VAL A 71 -1.64 3.65 -4.11
CA VAL A 71 -0.74 2.47 -4.19
C VAL A 71 -0.99 1.67 -5.46
N PHE A 72 -2.24 1.57 -5.89
CA PHE A 72 -2.63 0.98 -7.18
C PHE A 72 -2.80 2.01 -8.31
N GLY A 73 -2.13 3.15 -8.24
CA GLY A 73 -2.31 4.24 -9.18
C GLY A 73 -3.59 5.04 -8.92
N HIS A 74 -3.99 5.89 -9.88
CA HIS A 74 -5.19 6.74 -9.74
C HIS A 74 -5.77 7.09 -11.11
N GLY A 75 -7.10 7.32 -11.16
CA GLY A 75 -7.83 7.71 -12.37
C GLY A 75 -7.86 6.59 -13.41
N VAL A 76 -7.87 6.96 -14.69
CA VAL A 76 -7.97 6.03 -15.84
C VAL A 76 -6.78 5.06 -15.93
N HIS A 77 -5.68 5.36 -15.28
CA HIS A 77 -4.49 4.53 -15.23
C HIS A 77 -4.33 3.78 -13.90
N ALA A 78 -5.39 3.66 -13.11
CA ALA A 78 -5.38 2.79 -11.94
C ALA A 78 -5.14 1.34 -12.38
N CYS A 79 -4.42 0.57 -11.56
CA CYS A 79 -4.10 -0.82 -11.87
C CYS A 79 -5.38 -1.64 -12.12
N PRO A 80 -5.57 -2.22 -13.31
CA PRO A 80 -6.76 -3.02 -13.61
C PRO A 80 -6.80 -4.32 -12.82
N GLY A 81 -5.62 -4.88 -12.47
CA GLY A 81 -5.49 -6.11 -11.69
C GLY A 81 -5.56 -5.94 -10.17
N ARG A 82 -5.85 -4.75 -9.65
CA ARG A 82 -5.82 -4.48 -8.21
C ARG A 82 -6.76 -5.35 -7.38
N PHE A 83 -7.92 -5.73 -7.94
CA PHE A 83 -8.87 -6.62 -7.26
C PHE A 83 -8.32 -8.05 -7.14
N PHE A 84 -7.72 -8.55 -8.21
CA PHE A 84 -7.05 -9.85 -8.22
C PHE A 84 -5.89 -9.86 -7.21
N ALA A 85 -4.98 -8.88 -7.31
CA ALA A 85 -3.84 -8.74 -6.41
C ALA A 85 -4.28 -8.62 -4.93
N ALA A 86 -5.37 -7.91 -4.66
CA ALA A 86 -5.89 -7.79 -3.30
C ALA A 86 -6.40 -9.12 -2.74
N ASN A 87 -7.09 -9.92 -3.56
CA ASN A 87 -7.57 -11.23 -3.13
C ASN A 87 -6.41 -12.20 -2.91
N GLU A 88 -5.48 -12.27 -3.86
CA GLU A 88 -4.27 -13.12 -3.75
C GLU A 88 -3.46 -12.76 -2.48
N THR A 89 -3.19 -11.47 -2.27
CA THR A 89 -2.46 -11.00 -1.08
C THR A 89 -3.17 -11.37 0.21
N LYS A 90 -4.50 -11.24 0.28
CA LYS A 90 -5.27 -11.58 1.48
C LYS A 90 -5.23 -13.09 1.76
N ILE A 91 -5.39 -13.93 0.75
CA ILE A 91 -5.36 -15.38 0.88
C ILE A 91 -3.97 -15.81 1.36
N LEU A 92 -2.91 -15.32 0.68
CA LEU A 92 -1.53 -15.62 1.06
C LEU A 92 -1.24 -15.18 2.50
N LEU A 93 -1.60 -13.94 2.86
CA LEU A 93 -1.37 -13.41 4.20
C LEU A 93 -2.12 -14.22 5.26
N LEU A 94 -3.36 -14.61 4.99
CA LEU A 94 -4.16 -15.45 5.89
C LEU A 94 -3.45 -16.79 6.17
N HIS A 95 -3.00 -17.49 5.12
CA HIS A 95 -2.25 -18.74 5.28
C HIS A 95 -0.94 -18.54 6.06
N LEU A 96 -0.19 -17.49 5.76
CA LEU A 96 1.07 -17.20 6.43
C LEU A 96 0.85 -16.91 7.92
N LEU A 97 -0.15 -16.09 8.27
CA LEU A 97 -0.43 -15.71 9.65
C LEU A 97 -1.03 -16.83 10.50
N LEU A 98 -1.80 -17.75 9.89
CA LEU A 98 -2.38 -18.87 10.63
C LEU A 98 -1.41 -20.04 10.82
N LYS A 99 -0.53 -20.27 9.85
CA LYS A 99 0.35 -21.46 9.86
C LYS A 99 1.74 -21.20 10.42
N TYR A 100 2.16 -19.93 10.57
CA TYR A 100 3.53 -19.60 10.97
C TYR A 100 3.59 -18.45 11.97
N ASP A 101 4.50 -18.55 12.92
CA ASP A 101 5.00 -17.41 13.70
C ASP A 101 6.20 -16.80 12.97
N TRP A 102 6.28 -15.46 12.99
CA TRP A 102 7.29 -14.70 12.25
C TRP A 102 8.11 -13.81 13.17
N LYS A 103 9.39 -13.69 12.88
CA LYS A 103 10.30 -12.81 13.59
C LYS A 103 11.32 -12.22 12.62
N LEU A 104 11.59 -10.92 12.75
CA LEU A 104 12.76 -10.30 12.13
C LEU A 104 14.01 -10.71 12.89
N GLN A 105 15.04 -11.18 12.20
CA GLN A 105 16.30 -11.57 12.81
C GLN A 105 16.98 -10.39 13.48
N SER A 106 16.94 -9.21 12.87
CA SER A 106 17.53 -7.95 13.38
C SER A 106 16.76 -7.31 14.53
N GLY A 107 15.56 -7.80 14.87
CA GLY A 107 14.71 -7.27 15.93
C GLY A 107 14.02 -5.94 15.67
N GLY A 108 14.25 -5.30 14.53
CA GLY A 108 13.64 -4.02 14.15
C GLY A 108 13.22 -3.96 12.68
N ARG A 109 12.35 -3.00 12.33
CA ARG A 109 11.94 -2.80 10.93
C ARG A 109 13.15 -2.39 10.08
N PRO A 110 13.44 -3.13 8.99
CA PRO A 110 14.50 -2.76 8.06
C PRO A 110 14.22 -1.43 7.38
N LYS A 111 15.28 -0.72 7.02
CA LYS A 111 15.16 0.50 6.22
C LYS A 111 14.97 0.12 4.75
N ASN A 112 14.08 0.81 4.07
CA ASN A 112 13.96 0.67 2.62
C ASN A 112 15.17 1.29 1.92
N PHE A 113 15.54 0.70 0.79
CA PHE A 113 16.44 1.34 -0.17
C PHE A 113 15.64 2.34 -0.99
N SER A 114 16.12 3.59 -1.03
CA SER A 114 15.54 4.63 -1.87
C SER A 114 16.55 5.05 -2.92
N ASN A 115 16.15 5.00 -4.19
CA ASN A 115 16.94 5.48 -5.32
C ASN A 115 16.05 6.41 -6.17
N GLY A 116 16.27 7.70 -6.03
CA GLY A 116 15.46 8.71 -6.73
C GLY A 116 13.99 8.62 -6.35
N THR A 117 13.15 8.18 -7.29
CA THR A 117 11.70 8.08 -7.13
C THR A 117 11.22 6.69 -6.70
N GLU A 118 12.12 5.76 -6.51
CA GLU A 118 11.80 4.38 -6.13
C GLU A 118 12.23 4.10 -4.69
N SER A 119 11.38 3.41 -3.96
CA SER A 119 11.67 2.87 -2.64
C SER A 119 11.32 1.39 -2.64
N ILE A 120 12.31 0.56 -2.38
CA ILE A 120 12.18 -0.90 -2.33
C ILE A 120 12.58 -1.42 -0.96
N THR A 121 11.93 -2.50 -0.55
CA THR A 121 12.27 -3.19 0.68
C THR A 121 13.68 -3.77 0.56
N ASP A 122 14.44 -3.76 1.65
CA ASP A 122 15.75 -4.39 1.68
C ASP A 122 15.64 -5.91 1.35
N PRO A 123 16.17 -6.37 0.22
CA PRO A 123 16.09 -7.76 -0.18
C PRO A 123 17.00 -8.70 0.64
N THR A 124 17.88 -8.15 1.46
CA THR A 124 18.81 -8.92 2.31
C THR A 124 18.23 -9.23 3.69
N VAL A 125 17.00 -8.76 3.96
CA VAL A 125 16.34 -8.99 5.24
C VAL A 125 15.99 -10.45 5.42
N GLU A 126 16.47 -11.02 6.51
CA GLU A 126 16.14 -12.39 6.90
C GLU A 126 14.93 -12.41 7.83
N LEU A 127 13.94 -13.21 7.45
CA LEU A 127 12.77 -13.51 8.26
C LEU A 127 12.93 -14.92 8.83
N LEU A 128 12.86 -15.03 10.15
CA LEU A 128 12.76 -16.30 10.84
C LEU A 128 11.29 -16.67 10.94
N PHE A 129 10.97 -17.92 10.68
CA PHE A 129 9.62 -18.43 10.83
C PHE A 129 9.64 -19.85 11.37
N ARG A 130 8.60 -20.22 12.09
CA ARG A 130 8.35 -21.59 12.53
C ARG A 130 6.89 -21.95 12.28
N SER A 131 6.63 -23.20 11.94
CA SER A 131 5.27 -23.72 11.84
C SER A 131 4.58 -23.69 13.21
N ARG A 132 3.30 -23.38 13.20
CA ARG A 132 2.42 -23.49 14.37
C ARG A 132 1.14 -24.25 13.98
N GLU A 133 0.48 -24.81 14.98
CA GLU A 133 -0.86 -25.35 14.80
C GLU A 133 -1.82 -24.20 14.45
N PRO A 134 -2.55 -24.26 13.33
CA PRO A 134 -3.45 -23.20 12.96
C PRO A 134 -4.65 -23.15 13.91
N GLU A 135 -5.06 -21.95 14.32
CA GLU A 135 -6.22 -21.72 15.18
C GLU A 135 -7.55 -22.04 14.47
N ILE A 136 -7.53 -22.01 13.15
CA ILE A 136 -8.68 -22.29 12.28
C ILE A 136 -8.25 -23.25 11.17
N ASP A 137 -9.01 -24.31 10.97
CA ASP A 137 -8.81 -25.21 9.84
C ASP A 137 -9.28 -24.53 8.55
N LEU A 138 -8.34 -24.21 7.67
CA LEU A 138 -8.62 -23.58 6.38
C LEU A 138 -9.08 -24.58 5.30
N SER A 139 -8.96 -25.90 5.54
CA SER A 139 -9.38 -26.92 4.56
C SER A 139 -10.90 -26.92 4.34
N VAL A 140 -11.66 -26.52 5.36
CA VAL A 140 -13.12 -26.40 5.28
C VAL A 140 -13.63 -25.19 4.46
N LEU A 141 -12.73 -24.28 4.04
CA LEU A 141 -13.11 -23.11 3.23
C LEU A 141 -13.07 -23.38 1.72
N GLY A 142 -12.69 -24.60 1.32
CA GLY A 142 -12.52 -24.98 -0.08
C GLY A 142 -13.55 -25.97 -0.61
N GLU A 143 -14.61 -26.30 0.16
CA GLU A 143 -15.73 -27.14 -0.27
C GLU A 143 -16.91 -26.35 -0.81
#